data_4036423473ebe7e13cfbc5c6f1a20415
#
_entry.id   4036423473ebe7e13cfbc5c6f1a20415
#
_cell.length_a   1.000
_cell.length_b   1.000
_cell.length_c   1.000
_cell.angle_alpha   90.00
_cell.angle_beta   90.00
_cell.angle_gamma   90.00
#
_symmetry.space_group_name_H-M   'P 1'
#
loop_
_entity.id
_entity.type
_entity.pdbx_description
1 polymer ?
#
loop_
_entity_poly.entity_id
_entity_poly.type
_entity_poly.pdbx_seq_one_letter_code
_entity_poly.pdbx_strand_id
1 'polypeptide(L)'
;MLLSYQVKSDHRKPQWKASEKSLWKVEECIELDIFSYGINSKWTTNSGAKAIVWSYHRDSDSEKLVKIGEDHRRSSSIGIVDLGLAKFTCDHNNCWHGYPIDPATDSVPSSILKIWQNTLGKKLATKINQGKLKL
;
A
#
# COMPACT_ATOMS: atom_id res chain seq x y z
N MET A 1 -5.34 1.81 23.44
CA MET A 1 -6.17 2.65 22.55
C MET A 1 -6.72 1.82 21.41
N LEU A 2 -8.00 1.88 21.17
CA LEU A 2 -8.62 1.20 20.04
C LEU A 2 -8.46 2.04 18.78
N LEU A 3 -8.06 1.38 17.70
CA LEU A 3 -8.00 2.00 16.39
C LEU A 3 -9.28 1.70 15.62
N SER A 4 -9.83 2.70 14.96
CA SER A 4 -10.97 2.53 14.07
C SER A 4 -10.48 2.39 12.65
N TYR A 5 -11.04 1.45 11.90
CA TYR A 5 -10.70 1.23 10.51
C TYR A 5 -11.97 1.08 9.68
N GLN A 6 -11.98 1.71 8.53
CA GLN A 6 -13.09 1.60 7.58
C GLN A 6 -12.57 1.09 6.23
N VAL A 7 -13.15 0.01 5.76
CA VAL A 7 -12.92 -0.46 4.39
C VAL A 7 -13.66 0.47 3.43
N LYS A 8 -12.89 1.12 2.54
CA LYS A 8 -13.47 2.05 1.57
C LYS A 8 -13.91 1.32 0.31
N SER A 9 -15.18 1.37 0.00
CA SER A 9 -15.74 0.75 -1.20
C SER A 9 -15.17 1.35 -2.50
N ASP A 10 -14.72 2.61 -2.48
CA ASP A 10 -14.13 3.30 -3.63
C ASP A 10 -12.92 2.56 -4.20
N HIS A 11 -12.16 1.89 -3.34
CA HIS A 11 -10.98 1.13 -3.74
C HIS A 11 -11.27 -0.35 -3.97
N ARG A 12 -12.55 -0.73 -4.00
CA ARG A 12 -12.99 -2.12 -4.24
C ARG A 12 -14.03 -2.24 -5.34
N LYS A 13 -14.60 -1.12 -5.77
CA LYS A 13 -15.61 -1.14 -6.83
C LYS A 13 -14.98 -1.39 -8.18
N PRO A 14 -15.67 -2.21 -9.00
CA PRO A 14 -15.17 -2.52 -10.34
C PRO A 14 -15.26 -1.31 -11.26
N GLN A 15 -14.81 -1.45 -12.35
CA GLN A 15 -14.74 -0.79 -13.64
C GLN A 15 -14.93 0.72 -13.70
N TRP A 16 -16.00 1.29 -13.18
CA TRP A 16 -16.26 2.73 -13.35
C TRP A 16 -15.40 3.59 -12.41
N LYS A 17 -14.90 3.03 -11.29
CA LYS A 17 -13.96 3.71 -10.39
C LYS A 17 -12.51 3.34 -10.67
N ALA A 18 -12.27 2.32 -11.45
CA ALA A 18 -10.92 1.86 -11.75
C ALA A 18 -10.08 2.93 -12.48
N SER A 19 -10.72 3.82 -13.22
CA SER A 19 -10.05 4.93 -13.90
C SER A 19 -9.65 6.06 -12.97
N GLU A 20 -10.17 6.09 -11.76
CA GLU A 20 -9.93 7.17 -10.79
C GLU A 20 -9.08 6.74 -9.60
N LYS A 21 -9.16 5.48 -9.21
CA LYS A 21 -8.56 4.99 -7.97
C LYS A 21 -7.91 3.62 -8.19
N SER A 22 -6.88 3.34 -7.37
CA SER A 22 -6.35 1.98 -7.29
C SER A 22 -7.37 1.06 -6.62
N LEU A 23 -7.26 -0.23 -6.91
CA LEU A 23 -8.23 -1.23 -6.44
C LEU A 23 -7.54 -2.30 -5.60
N TRP A 24 -8.11 -2.61 -4.44
CA TRP A 24 -7.73 -3.78 -3.67
C TRP A 24 -8.16 -5.05 -4.43
N LYS A 25 -7.26 -6.05 -4.43
CA LYS A 25 -7.53 -7.36 -5.03
C LYS A 25 -7.33 -8.49 -4.01
N VAL A 26 -7.39 -8.16 -2.74
CA VAL A 26 -7.38 -9.11 -1.63
C VAL A 26 -8.66 -8.92 -0.81
N GLU A 27 -9.00 -9.95 -0.04
CA GLU A 27 -10.17 -9.88 0.85
C GLU A 27 -9.98 -8.80 1.93
N GLU A 28 -11.08 -8.34 2.49
CA GLU A 28 -11.06 -7.29 3.51
C GLU A 28 -10.25 -7.69 4.74
N CYS A 29 -10.29 -8.95 5.13
CA CYS A 29 -9.49 -9.44 6.25
C CYS A 29 -7.98 -9.32 5.98
N ILE A 30 -7.56 -9.49 4.72
CA ILE A 30 -6.15 -9.33 4.33
C ILE A 30 -5.79 -7.84 4.34
N GLU A 31 -6.68 -6.97 3.88
CA GLU A 31 -6.46 -5.52 3.97
C GLU A 31 -6.21 -5.10 5.42
N LEU A 32 -7.01 -5.61 6.36
CA LEU A 32 -6.85 -5.33 7.78
C LEU A 32 -5.53 -5.88 8.34
N ASP A 33 -5.13 -7.08 7.89
CA ASP A 33 -3.85 -7.68 8.29
C ASP A 33 -2.68 -6.83 7.82
N ILE A 34 -2.74 -6.31 6.59
CA ILE A 34 -1.71 -5.44 6.03
C ILE A 34 -1.60 -4.15 6.86
N PHE A 35 -2.72 -3.55 7.20
CA PHE A 35 -2.75 -2.37 8.06
C PHE A 35 -2.14 -2.67 9.43
N SER A 36 -2.57 -3.76 10.07
CA SER A 36 -2.08 -4.16 11.39
C SER A 36 -0.57 -4.41 11.37
N TYR A 37 -0.08 -5.04 10.30
CA TYR A 37 1.34 -5.30 10.14
C TYR A 37 2.16 -4.00 10.08
N GLY A 38 1.67 -3.02 9.34
CA GLY A 38 2.32 -1.71 9.25
C GLY A 38 2.30 -0.95 10.58
N ILE A 39 1.17 -0.96 11.27
CA ILE A 39 1.03 -0.33 12.59
C ILE A 39 1.97 -1.00 13.61
N ASN A 40 1.94 -2.32 13.69
CA ASN A 40 2.73 -3.06 14.66
C ASN A 40 4.23 -2.97 14.39
N SER A 41 4.61 -2.81 13.13
CA SER A 41 6.01 -2.63 12.72
C SER A 41 6.48 -1.19 12.86
N LYS A 42 5.58 -0.28 13.20
CA LYS A 42 5.86 1.16 13.33
C LYS A 42 6.33 1.80 12.03
N TRP A 43 5.79 1.33 10.91
CA TRP A 43 6.08 1.90 9.58
C TRP A 43 5.20 3.12 9.35
N THR A 44 5.45 4.14 10.14
CA THR A 44 4.62 5.35 10.19
C THR A 44 5.45 6.59 9.89
N THR A 45 4.88 7.47 9.11
CA THR A 45 5.42 8.81 8.87
C THR A 45 4.34 9.84 9.17
N ASN A 46 4.74 11.11 9.23
CA ASN A 46 3.79 12.19 9.46
C ASN A 46 3.84 13.17 8.29
N SER A 47 2.66 13.60 7.85
CA SER A 47 2.52 14.70 6.89
C SER A 47 1.75 15.80 7.60
N GLY A 48 2.48 16.78 8.12
CA GLY A 48 1.89 17.76 9.03
C GLY A 48 1.38 17.08 10.30
N ALA A 49 0.13 17.29 10.64
CA ALA A 49 -0.52 16.69 11.81
C ALA A 49 -1.05 15.27 11.53
N LYS A 50 -0.96 14.78 10.29
CA LYS A 50 -1.53 13.49 9.91
C LYS A 50 -0.49 12.39 9.91
N ALA A 51 -0.83 11.26 10.54
CA ALA A 51 -0.03 10.05 10.50
C ALA A 51 -0.38 9.26 9.25
N ILE A 52 0.63 8.64 8.65
CA ILE A 52 0.50 7.78 7.47
C ILE A 52 1.20 6.47 7.79
N VAL A 53 0.54 5.35 7.52
CA VAL A 53 1.12 4.02 7.67
C VAL A 53 1.40 3.45 6.28
N TRP A 54 2.56 2.83 6.15
CA TRP A 54 3.01 2.16 4.93
C TRP A 54 3.14 0.68 5.22
N SER A 55 2.74 -0.17 4.28
CA SER A 55 2.81 -1.61 4.53
C SER A 55 2.85 -2.40 3.22
N TYR A 56 2.99 -3.70 3.37
CA TYR A 56 2.98 -4.66 2.26
C TYR A 56 2.52 -6.01 2.79
N HIS A 57 2.31 -6.95 1.87
CA HIS A 57 1.97 -8.32 2.21
C HIS A 57 3.01 -9.26 1.61
N ARG A 58 3.47 -10.21 2.40
CA ARG A 58 4.45 -11.21 1.97
C ARG A 58 3.82 -12.58 2.03
N ASP A 59 4.17 -13.42 1.05
CA ASP A 59 3.82 -14.82 1.10
C ASP A 59 4.57 -15.49 2.26
N SER A 60 3.85 -16.22 3.12
CA SER A 60 4.42 -16.85 4.31
C SER A 60 5.48 -17.91 3.96
N ASP A 61 5.37 -18.55 2.80
CA ASP A 61 6.28 -19.63 2.40
C ASP A 61 7.53 -19.10 1.68
N SER A 62 7.33 -18.21 0.69
CA SER A 62 8.43 -17.72 -0.14
C SER A 62 9.03 -16.40 0.34
N GLU A 63 8.36 -15.73 1.26
CA GLU A 63 8.70 -14.39 1.77
C GLU A 63 8.73 -13.30 0.69
N LYS A 64 8.19 -13.58 -0.48
CA LYS A 64 8.10 -12.61 -1.58
C LYS A 64 6.91 -11.68 -1.40
N LEU A 65 7.03 -10.46 -1.92
CA LEU A 65 5.91 -9.55 -1.99
C LEU A 65 4.78 -10.15 -2.81
N VAL A 66 3.57 -10.02 -2.29
CA VAL A 66 2.37 -10.53 -2.94
C VAL A 66 1.59 -9.37 -3.54
N LYS A 67 1.02 -9.60 -4.71
CA LYS A 67 0.08 -8.66 -5.31
C LYS A 67 -1.11 -8.46 -4.38
N ILE A 68 -1.42 -7.22 -4.07
CA ILE A 68 -2.56 -6.86 -3.21
C ILE A 68 -3.58 -5.98 -3.93
N GLY A 69 -3.23 -5.43 -5.07
CA GLY A 69 -4.12 -4.57 -5.80
C GLY A 69 -3.71 -4.35 -7.23
N GLU A 70 -4.47 -3.51 -7.91
CA GLU A 70 -4.24 -3.15 -9.31
C GLU A 70 -4.49 -1.66 -9.52
N ASP A 71 -3.70 -1.06 -10.40
CA ASP A 71 -3.89 0.31 -10.86
C ASP A 71 -4.27 0.29 -12.33
N HIS A 72 -5.48 0.75 -12.63
CA HIS A 72 -6.02 0.81 -13.98
C HIS A 72 -6.01 2.22 -14.55
N ARG A 73 -5.55 3.22 -13.79
CA ARG A 73 -5.66 4.63 -14.17
C ARG A 73 -4.92 4.98 -15.45
N ARG A 74 -3.87 4.23 -15.78
CA ARG A 74 -3.08 4.43 -17.00
C ARG A 74 -3.12 3.21 -17.91
N SER A 75 -4.18 2.40 -17.81
CA SER A 75 -4.24 1.14 -18.54
C SER A 75 -4.25 1.31 -20.06
N SER A 76 -4.74 2.43 -20.56
CA SER A 76 -4.73 2.72 -22.01
C SER A 76 -3.32 2.98 -22.56
N SER A 77 -2.38 3.41 -21.71
CA SER A 77 -1.03 3.74 -22.16
C SER A 77 0.02 2.71 -21.75
N ILE A 78 -0.07 2.17 -20.54
CA ILE A 78 0.95 1.26 -20.00
C ILE A 78 0.40 -0.08 -19.52
N GLY A 79 -0.92 -0.30 -19.66
CA GLY A 79 -1.57 -1.51 -19.16
C GLY A 79 -1.91 -1.41 -17.66
N ILE A 80 -2.44 -2.51 -17.13
CA ILE A 80 -2.79 -2.63 -15.72
C ILE A 80 -1.50 -2.87 -14.93
N VAL A 81 -1.31 -2.12 -13.84
CA VAL A 81 -0.13 -2.27 -12.97
C VAL A 81 -0.53 -3.07 -11.74
N ASP A 82 0.20 -4.16 -11.47
CA ASP A 82 0.04 -4.93 -10.25
C ASP A 82 0.69 -4.21 -9.08
N LEU A 83 0.00 -4.12 -7.96
CA LEU A 83 0.43 -3.36 -6.79
C LEU A 83 0.72 -4.30 -5.62
N GLY A 84 1.86 -4.06 -4.96
CA GLY A 84 2.31 -4.86 -3.82
C GLY A 84 2.51 -4.05 -2.54
N LEU A 85 2.28 -2.75 -2.58
CA LEU A 85 2.46 -1.86 -1.43
C LEU A 85 1.15 -1.16 -1.11
N ALA A 86 1.00 -0.73 0.14
CA ALA A 86 -0.21 -0.05 0.59
C ALA A 86 0.13 1.17 1.44
N LYS A 87 -0.77 2.15 1.42
CA LYS A 87 -0.68 3.39 2.17
C LYS A 87 -2.00 3.57 2.92
N PHE A 88 -1.91 3.91 4.19
CA PHE A 88 -3.07 4.09 5.05
C PHE A 88 -3.04 5.48 5.66
N THR A 89 -4.19 6.15 5.68
CA THR A 89 -4.33 7.48 6.25
C THR A 89 -5.46 7.49 7.25
N CYS A 90 -5.39 8.43 8.18
CA CYS A 90 -6.39 8.61 9.22
C CYS A 90 -7.18 9.88 8.93
N ASP A 91 -8.50 9.81 8.98
CA ASP A 91 -9.35 10.98 8.79
C ASP A 91 -9.47 11.81 10.07
N HIS A 92 -10.28 12.89 10.01
CA HIS A 92 -10.47 13.79 11.13
C HIS A 92 -11.20 13.14 12.32
N ASN A 93 -11.81 11.97 12.12
CA ASN A 93 -12.47 11.19 13.18
C ASN A 93 -11.58 10.08 13.73
N ASN A 94 -10.29 10.12 13.43
CA ASN A 94 -9.32 9.07 13.80
C ASN A 94 -9.68 7.69 13.24
N CYS A 95 -10.38 7.68 12.11
CA CYS A 95 -10.71 6.45 11.42
C CYS A 95 -9.73 6.21 10.28
N TRP A 96 -9.07 5.08 10.30
CA TRP A 96 -8.09 4.69 9.29
C TRP A 96 -8.74 4.06 8.07
N HIS A 97 -8.17 4.31 6.92
CA HIS A 97 -8.50 3.63 5.67
C HIS A 97 -7.26 3.61 4.79
N GLY A 98 -7.25 2.75 3.80
CA GLY A 98 -6.08 2.63 2.96
C GLY A 98 -6.37 2.16 1.56
N TYR A 99 -5.32 2.17 0.76
CA TYR A 99 -5.38 1.78 -0.64
C TYR A 99 -4.02 1.26 -1.09
N PRO A 100 -4.01 0.36 -2.09
CA PRO A 100 -2.74 -0.08 -2.66
C PRO A 100 -2.14 1.04 -3.51
N ILE A 101 -0.81 1.11 -3.54
CA ILE A 101 -0.08 2.18 -4.23
C ILE A 101 0.92 1.64 -5.25
N ASP A 102 1.16 2.45 -6.29
CA ASP A 102 2.25 2.27 -7.22
C ASP A 102 3.36 3.26 -6.83
N PRO A 103 4.55 2.77 -6.46
CA PRO A 103 5.63 3.67 -6.04
C PRO A 103 6.12 4.61 -7.16
N ALA A 104 5.78 4.33 -8.42
CA ALA A 104 6.09 5.24 -9.52
C ALA A 104 5.26 6.52 -9.47
N THR A 105 4.08 6.48 -8.86
CA THR A 105 3.17 7.62 -8.78
C THR A 105 2.94 8.11 -7.36
N ASP A 106 3.21 7.28 -6.35
CA ASP A 106 3.03 7.61 -4.94
C ASP A 106 4.27 7.13 -4.19
N SER A 107 5.23 8.02 -3.99
CA SER A 107 6.55 7.68 -3.46
C SER A 107 6.49 7.23 -2.02
N VAL A 108 7.22 6.16 -1.71
CA VAL A 108 7.43 5.71 -0.33
C VAL A 108 8.53 6.57 0.29
N PRO A 109 8.32 7.12 1.50
CA PRO A 109 9.32 7.96 2.15
C PRO A 109 10.65 7.24 2.37
N SER A 110 11.74 7.98 2.33
CA SER A 110 13.08 7.42 2.51
C SER A 110 13.27 6.76 3.87
N SER A 111 12.62 7.28 4.91
CA SER A 111 12.68 6.70 6.26
C SER A 111 12.09 5.28 6.29
N ILE A 112 11.01 5.06 5.55
CA ILE A 112 10.38 3.74 5.44
C ILE A 112 11.24 2.81 4.58
N LEU A 113 11.74 3.30 3.45
CA LEU A 113 12.61 2.51 2.57
C LEU A 113 13.86 2.05 3.30
N LYS A 114 14.40 2.88 4.19
CA LYS A 114 15.57 2.53 4.99
C LYS A 114 15.28 1.34 5.90
N ILE A 115 14.09 1.31 6.51
CA ILE A 115 13.64 0.17 7.31
C ILE A 115 13.43 -1.06 6.42
N TRP A 116 12.79 -0.88 5.28
CA TRP A 116 12.48 -1.98 4.36
C TRP A 116 13.71 -2.59 3.69
N GLN A 117 14.86 -1.89 3.68
CA GLN A 117 16.11 -2.50 3.26
C GLN A 117 16.44 -3.74 4.11
N ASN A 118 16.08 -3.70 5.40
CA ASN A 118 16.34 -4.82 6.31
C ASN A 118 15.30 -5.93 6.17
N THR A 119 14.05 -5.60 5.81
CA THR A 119 12.96 -6.58 5.74
C THR A 119 12.77 -7.15 4.34
N LEU A 120 12.98 -6.35 3.31
CA LEU A 120 12.77 -6.74 1.90
C LEU A 120 14.08 -6.92 1.13
N GLY A 121 15.20 -6.42 1.68
CA GLY A 121 16.48 -6.42 1.00
C GLY A 121 16.73 -5.13 0.25
N LYS A 122 18.00 -4.79 0.11
CA LYS A 122 18.45 -3.53 -0.51
C LYS A 122 18.04 -3.41 -1.96
N LYS A 123 18.11 -4.50 -2.71
CA LYS A 123 17.77 -4.50 -4.15
C LYS A 123 16.30 -4.14 -4.38
N LEU A 124 15.41 -4.76 -3.61
CA LEU A 124 13.98 -4.51 -3.74
C LEU A 124 13.62 -3.10 -3.29
N ALA A 125 14.18 -2.66 -2.16
CA ALA A 125 13.96 -1.29 -1.67
C ALA A 125 14.44 -0.25 -2.68
N THR A 126 15.55 -0.50 -3.36
CA THR A 126 16.05 0.38 -4.42
C THR A 126 15.07 0.46 -5.59
N LYS A 127 14.53 -0.69 -6.01
CA LYS A 127 13.52 -0.71 -7.09
C LYS A 127 12.26 0.06 -6.70
N ILE A 128 11.82 -0.06 -5.46
CA ILE A 128 10.67 0.70 -4.96
C ILE A 128 10.97 2.20 -5.04
N ASN A 129 12.15 2.62 -4.57
CA ASN A 129 12.56 4.02 -4.62
C ASN A 129 12.60 4.57 -6.05
N GLN A 130 12.98 3.75 -7.01
CA GLN A 130 13.05 4.14 -8.43
C GLN A 130 11.71 4.07 -9.16
N GLY A 131 10.65 3.60 -8.49
CA GLY A 131 9.36 3.38 -9.13
C GLY A 131 9.37 2.23 -10.13
N LYS A 132 10.24 1.25 -9.93
CA LYS A 132 10.44 0.12 -10.85
C LYS A 132 10.04 -1.22 -10.24
N LEU A 133 9.22 -1.20 -9.20
CA LEU A 133 8.74 -2.43 -8.58
C LEU A 133 7.87 -3.21 -9.56
N LYS A 134 8.20 -4.49 -9.75
CA LYS A 134 7.38 -5.43 -10.52
C LYS A 134 7.16 -6.69 -9.69
N LEU A 135 5.93 -7.16 -9.71
CA LEU A 135 5.51 -8.35 -8.96
C LEU A 135 5.45 -9.57 -9.85
#